data_9e4f58459163a83991f4c2a1b78e69d5
#
_entry.id   9e4f58459163a83991f4c2a1b78e69d5
#
_cell.length_a   1.000
_cell.length_b   1.000
_cell.length_c   1.000
_cell.angle_alpha   90.00
_cell.angle_beta   90.00
_cell.angle_gamma   90.00
#
_symmetry.space_group_name_H-M   'P 1'
#
loop_
_entity.id
_entity.type
_entity.pdbx_description
1 polymer ?
#
loop_
_entity_poly.entity_id
_entity_poly.type
_entity_poly.pdbx_seq_one_letter_code
_entity_poly.pdbx_strand_id
1 'polypeptide(L)'
;MTDAHKKPEWAQSKFDKMNEQRIAQGLKPKKKVLRWVVLGVIVVGGAAFMLTRPQPEAPAVVEDTTAVAKQLIPTEIVEIAPTTLKQSVKVTGSLVPGHQASVSAQASGRVLSVTVSPGDAVNEGDVLAEIDRATLEIQLNQQRATAEATRIQLSNSRQQLERTEELARQGLTSPSALEQARSATAALESNLAALENGVAAAEIALDNATVRSPLSGVVSARSVEPGQIIGAGTPLFTVVNLDSMEFQASASVNSSALVTAGQPVAVSVNGVNGQAFEGKVVRVNPVATAGTRTVPMYIEINNVDGILRGGMFAVGEVTVAEKPDAIALPAAAVREDADGKFVLALNNGTLERKAIEVGAAWDRGRIVEVTGLTVGESVIAAALSEVSAGDTYELVGK
;
A
#
# COMPACT_ATOMS: atom_id res chain seq x y z
N MET A 1 12.14 10.27 -67.31
CA MET A 1 13.05 11.27 -66.69
C MET A 1 13.33 10.76 -65.29
N THR A 2 14.43 10.05 -65.18
CA THR A 2 14.87 9.38 -63.94
C THR A 2 15.96 10.18 -63.30
N ASP A 3 15.61 10.81 -62.17
CA ASP A 3 16.58 11.54 -61.35
C ASP A 3 17.40 10.53 -60.56
N ALA A 4 18.66 10.36 -60.96
CA ALA A 4 19.61 9.48 -60.28
C ALA A 4 20.04 10.11 -58.96
N HIS A 5 19.86 9.40 -57.85
CA HIS A 5 20.23 9.77 -56.49
C HIS A 5 21.69 10.22 -56.38
N LYS A 6 21.92 11.50 -56.25
CA LYS A 6 23.20 12.15 -56.00
C LYS A 6 23.63 11.83 -54.55
N LYS A 7 24.81 11.21 -54.38
CA LYS A 7 25.33 10.92 -53.02
C LYS A 7 25.58 12.23 -52.24
N PRO A 8 25.20 12.32 -50.96
CA PRO A 8 25.44 13.51 -50.16
C PRO A 8 26.95 13.83 -50.04
N GLU A 9 27.29 15.11 -49.86
CA GLU A 9 28.68 15.60 -49.93
C GLU A 9 29.68 14.89 -49.00
N TRP A 10 29.23 14.45 -47.84
CA TRP A 10 30.09 13.72 -46.86
C TRP A 10 30.42 12.30 -47.29
N ALA A 11 29.69 11.72 -48.23
CA ALA A 11 29.88 10.34 -48.72
C ALA A 11 30.62 10.26 -50.08
N GLN A 12 31.07 11.40 -50.63
CA GLN A 12 31.75 11.46 -51.90
C GLN A 12 33.27 11.28 -51.74
N SER A 13 33.86 10.31 -52.46
CA SER A 13 35.31 10.13 -52.46
C SER A 13 36.01 11.19 -53.29
N LYS A 14 37.32 11.41 -53.07
CA LYS A 14 38.14 12.31 -53.88
C LYS A 14 38.06 12.02 -55.38
N PHE A 15 37.83 10.77 -55.75
CA PHE A 15 37.69 10.33 -57.15
C PHE A 15 36.31 10.70 -57.73
N ASP A 16 35.27 10.66 -56.92
CA ASP A 16 33.93 11.05 -57.32
C ASP A 16 33.87 12.57 -57.56
N LYS A 17 34.49 13.37 -56.68
CA LYS A 17 34.62 14.82 -56.84
C LYS A 17 35.39 15.21 -58.09
N MET A 18 36.49 14.50 -58.43
CA MET A 18 37.28 14.74 -59.62
C MET A 18 36.52 14.37 -60.91
N ASN A 19 35.71 13.33 -60.87
CA ASN A 19 34.86 12.93 -62.00
C ASN A 19 33.70 13.90 -62.22
N GLU A 20 33.14 14.48 -61.15
CA GLU A 20 32.10 15.49 -61.22
C GLU A 20 32.61 16.79 -61.82
N GLN A 21 33.85 17.20 -61.46
CA GLN A 21 34.53 18.37 -62.11
C GLN A 21 34.84 18.13 -63.60
N ARG A 22 35.16 16.89 -63.98
CA ARG A 22 35.40 16.55 -65.38
C ARG A 22 34.10 16.51 -66.19
N ILE A 23 33.02 16.05 -65.63
CA ILE A 23 31.68 16.09 -66.26
C ILE A 23 31.23 17.50 -66.43
N ALA A 24 31.44 18.40 -65.46
CA ALA A 24 31.16 19.84 -65.58
C ALA A 24 31.97 20.57 -66.66
N GLN A 25 33.14 20.02 -67.03
CA GLN A 25 33.98 20.50 -68.11
C GLN A 25 33.74 19.81 -69.46
N GLY A 26 32.68 18.97 -69.59
CA GLY A 26 32.35 18.28 -70.85
C GLY A 26 33.23 17.09 -71.20
N LEU A 27 34.08 16.60 -70.26
CA LEU A 27 35.02 15.50 -70.49
C LEU A 27 34.48 14.19 -69.93
N LYS A 28 34.70 13.05 -70.61
CA LYS A 28 34.21 11.72 -70.20
C LYS A 28 34.86 11.28 -68.87
N PRO A 29 34.09 10.65 -67.94
CA PRO A 29 34.60 10.17 -66.64
C PRO A 29 35.62 9.03 -66.82
N LYS A 30 36.66 9.01 -65.94
CA LYS A 30 37.69 7.94 -65.96
C LYS A 30 37.16 6.70 -65.26
N LYS A 31 37.32 5.53 -65.85
CA LYS A 31 36.98 4.23 -65.27
C LYS A 31 38.15 3.65 -64.44
N LYS A 32 37.83 3.07 -63.23
CA LYS A 32 38.81 2.49 -62.29
C LYS A 32 39.40 1.13 -62.73
N VAL A 33 39.64 0.90 -63.98
CA VAL A 33 40.06 -0.44 -64.52
C VAL A 33 41.51 -0.79 -64.20
N LEU A 34 42.42 0.18 -64.08
CA LEU A 34 43.85 -0.06 -63.94
C LEU A 34 44.26 -0.68 -62.59
N ARG A 35 43.48 -0.48 -61.54
CA ARG A 35 43.81 -1.07 -60.21
C ARG A 35 43.51 -2.57 -60.09
N TRP A 36 42.61 -3.10 -60.89
CA TRP A 36 42.26 -4.54 -60.87
C TRP A 36 43.24 -5.37 -61.67
N VAL A 37 43.87 -4.79 -62.65
CA VAL A 37 44.89 -5.49 -63.46
C VAL A 37 46.17 -5.73 -62.64
N VAL A 38 46.60 -4.73 -61.84
CA VAL A 38 47.80 -4.84 -60.99
C VAL A 38 47.59 -5.87 -59.85
N LEU A 39 46.38 -5.93 -59.29
CA LEU A 39 46.04 -6.91 -58.25
C LEU A 39 45.98 -8.33 -58.76
N GLY A 40 45.57 -8.54 -60.04
CA GLY A 40 45.53 -9.83 -60.68
C GLY A 40 46.91 -10.42 -60.90
N VAL A 41 47.94 -9.60 -61.32
CA VAL A 41 49.30 -10.04 -61.55
C VAL A 41 50.01 -10.41 -60.23
N ILE A 42 49.74 -9.76 -59.13
CA ILE A 42 50.32 -10.07 -57.80
C ILE A 42 49.76 -11.38 -57.26
N VAL A 43 48.47 -11.67 -57.46
CA VAL A 43 47.86 -12.94 -57.02
C VAL A 43 48.33 -14.14 -57.79
N VAL A 44 48.55 -14.04 -59.11
CA VAL A 44 49.02 -15.14 -59.92
C VAL A 44 50.53 -15.41 -59.67
N GLY A 45 51.36 -14.36 -59.47
CA GLY A 45 52.78 -14.50 -59.09
C GLY A 45 52.98 -15.09 -57.69
N GLY A 46 52.07 -14.72 -56.70
CA GLY A 46 52.09 -15.27 -55.36
C GLY A 46 51.70 -16.76 -55.29
N ALA A 47 50.74 -17.15 -56.11
CA ALA A 47 50.28 -18.54 -56.17
C ALA A 47 51.35 -19.48 -56.78
N ALA A 48 52.08 -19.02 -57.79
CA ALA A 48 53.18 -19.83 -58.40
C ALA A 48 54.36 -19.99 -57.43
N PHE A 49 54.67 -19.00 -56.58
CA PHE A 49 55.75 -19.08 -55.58
C PHE A 49 55.39 -20.00 -54.38
N MET A 50 54.10 -20.18 -54.08
CA MET A 50 53.67 -21.08 -53.01
C MET A 50 53.67 -22.56 -53.38
N LEU A 51 53.60 -22.87 -54.68
CA LEU A 51 53.62 -24.27 -55.19
C LEU A 51 55.04 -24.89 -55.33
N THR A 52 56.11 -24.13 -55.11
CA THR A 52 57.50 -24.61 -55.25
C THR A 52 58.29 -24.71 -53.96
N ARG A 53 57.65 -24.55 -52.81
CA ARG A 53 58.32 -24.76 -51.51
C ARG A 53 58.20 -26.22 -51.07
N PRO A 54 59.25 -26.91 -50.68
CA PRO A 54 59.16 -28.20 -50.04
C PRO A 54 58.61 -28.01 -48.66
N GLN A 55 57.54 -28.74 -48.34
CA GLN A 55 56.84 -28.75 -47.07
C GLN A 55 57.76 -29.37 -46.01
N PRO A 56 58.12 -28.67 -44.93
CA PRO A 56 58.72 -29.32 -43.76
C PRO A 56 57.68 -30.21 -43.07
N GLU A 57 58.05 -31.47 -42.82
CA GLU A 57 57.30 -32.37 -41.96
C GLU A 57 57.07 -31.69 -40.60
N ALA A 58 55.85 -31.47 -40.30
CA ALA A 58 55.44 -30.96 -38.98
C ALA A 58 55.63 -32.06 -37.93
N PRO A 59 56.29 -31.77 -36.78
CA PRO A 59 56.27 -32.70 -35.66
C PRO A 59 54.85 -32.86 -35.23
N ALA A 60 54.43 -34.10 -34.98
CA ALA A 60 53.14 -34.41 -34.39
C ALA A 60 53.00 -33.67 -33.05
N VAL A 61 52.26 -32.57 -33.07
CA VAL A 61 51.77 -31.93 -31.82
C VAL A 61 50.77 -32.88 -31.28
N VAL A 62 51.16 -33.62 -30.25
CA VAL A 62 50.18 -34.20 -29.30
C VAL A 62 49.46 -33.01 -28.66
N GLU A 63 48.24 -32.73 -29.13
CA GLU A 63 47.32 -31.85 -28.38
C GLU A 63 47.07 -32.53 -27.04
N ASP A 64 47.86 -32.16 -26.05
CA ASP A 64 47.55 -32.38 -24.66
C ASP A 64 46.43 -31.34 -24.35
N THR A 65 45.21 -31.73 -24.66
CA THR A 65 44.01 -30.99 -24.25
C THR A 65 43.86 -31.14 -22.74
N THR A 66 44.76 -30.53 -22.00
CA THR A 66 44.49 -30.20 -20.63
C THR A 66 43.29 -29.23 -20.67
N ALA A 67 42.13 -29.75 -20.42
CA ALA A 67 40.90 -28.94 -20.25
C ALA A 67 41.22 -27.87 -19.22
N VAL A 68 41.38 -26.64 -19.68
CA VAL A 68 41.61 -25.50 -18.77
C VAL A 68 40.38 -25.38 -17.87
N ALA A 69 40.58 -25.68 -16.59
CA ALA A 69 39.50 -25.57 -15.64
C ALA A 69 38.88 -24.16 -15.64
N LYS A 70 37.58 -24.07 -15.78
CA LYS A 70 36.86 -22.80 -15.75
C LYS A 70 36.86 -22.25 -14.33
N GLN A 71 37.32 -21.01 -14.18
CA GLN A 71 37.36 -20.35 -12.88
C GLN A 71 35.96 -19.83 -12.54
N LEU A 72 35.37 -20.31 -11.44
CA LEU A 72 34.06 -19.87 -10.92
C LEU A 72 34.29 -19.12 -9.61
N ILE A 73 33.62 -17.98 -9.44
CA ILE A 73 33.61 -17.22 -8.20
C ILE A 73 32.38 -17.60 -7.37
N PRO A 74 32.44 -17.50 -6.03
CA PRO A 74 31.30 -17.89 -5.14
C PRO A 74 29.98 -17.19 -5.45
N THR A 75 30.02 -15.97 -6.02
CA THR A 75 28.82 -15.22 -6.41
C THR A 75 28.10 -15.77 -7.65
N GLU A 76 28.75 -16.65 -8.41
CA GLU A 76 28.20 -17.31 -9.59
C GLU A 76 27.54 -18.65 -9.26
N ILE A 77 27.65 -19.09 -8.02
CA ILE A 77 27.16 -20.38 -7.55
C ILE A 77 26.07 -20.15 -6.51
N VAL A 78 25.00 -20.94 -6.59
CA VAL A 78 23.94 -21.00 -5.59
C VAL A 78 23.83 -22.43 -5.07
N GLU A 79 23.86 -22.57 -3.76
CA GLU A 79 23.53 -23.82 -3.09
C GLU A 79 22.01 -23.93 -2.97
N ILE A 80 21.46 -25.06 -3.34
CA ILE A 80 20.03 -25.32 -3.33
C ILE A 80 19.57 -25.49 -1.89
N ALA A 81 18.77 -24.54 -1.40
CA ALA A 81 18.12 -24.59 -0.11
C ALA A 81 16.61 -24.29 -0.28
N PRO A 82 15.77 -24.91 0.57
CA PRO A 82 14.36 -24.52 0.62
C PRO A 82 14.24 -23.05 0.98
N THR A 83 13.46 -22.32 0.20
CA THR A 83 13.22 -20.89 0.43
C THR A 83 11.74 -20.58 0.33
N THR A 84 11.31 -19.57 1.07
CA THR A 84 9.94 -19.07 0.97
C THR A 84 9.85 -18.07 -0.17
N LEU A 85 9.13 -18.41 -1.22
CA LEU A 85 8.86 -17.51 -2.33
C LEU A 85 7.68 -16.62 -1.99
N LYS A 86 7.87 -15.30 -2.14
CA LYS A 86 6.85 -14.30 -1.89
C LYS A 86 6.64 -13.44 -3.13
N GLN A 87 5.38 -13.23 -3.46
CA GLN A 87 5.00 -12.23 -4.43
C GLN A 87 4.40 -11.04 -3.68
N SER A 88 4.99 -9.87 -3.83
CA SER A 88 4.53 -8.66 -3.15
C SER A 88 4.08 -7.58 -4.13
N VAL A 89 3.11 -6.79 -3.68
CA VAL A 89 2.66 -5.56 -4.34
C VAL A 89 3.08 -4.38 -3.49
N LYS A 90 3.89 -3.50 -4.08
CA LYS A 90 4.34 -2.28 -3.41
C LYS A 90 3.22 -1.25 -3.40
N VAL A 91 2.97 -0.67 -2.24
CA VAL A 91 1.97 0.37 -1.98
C VAL A 91 2.61 1.54 -1.26
N THR A 92 2.13 2.75 -1.51
CA THR A 92 2.66 3.97 -0.89
C THR A 92 1.53 4.87 -0.46
N GLY A 93 1.72 5.60 0.62
CA GLY A 93 0.71 6.50 1.14
C GLY A 93 1.09 7.13 2.46
N SER A 94 0.12 7.55 3.25
CA SER A 94 0.30 8.19 4.55
C SER A 94 -0.49 7.49 5.66
N LEU A 95 0.02 7.60 6.87
CA LEU A 95 -0.65 7.13 8.08
C LEU A 95 -1.67 8.17 8.53
N VAL A 96 -2.84 7.70 8.93
CA VAL A 96 -3.85 8.50 9.62
C VAL A 96 -4.27 7.79 10.90
N PRO A 97 -4.77 8.50 11.92
CA PRO A 97 -5.34 7.85 13.10
C PRO A 97 -6.48 6.92 12.71
N GLY A 98 -6.54 5.74 13.31
CA GLY A 98 -7.60 4.76 13.03
C GLY A 98 -8.99 5.26 13.44
N HIS A 99 -9.05 6.01 14.54
CA HIS A 99 -10.27 6.67 15.00
C HIS A 99 -10.00 8.14 15.29
N GLN A 100 -10.91 8.99 14.80
CA GLN A 100 -10.89 10.43 15.00
C GLN A 100 -12.29 10.95 15.26
N ALA A 101 -12.43 11.80 16.24
CA ALA A 101 -13.68 12.49 16.53
C ALA A 101 -13.49 14.01 16.47
N SER A 102 -14.38 14.69 15.73
CA SER A 102 -14.52 16.14 15.79
C SER A 102 -15.59 16.46 16.82
N VAL A 103 -15.19 17.05 17.95
CA VAL A 103 -16.06 17.42 19.05
C VAL A 103 -16.56 18.83 18.80
N SER A 104 -17.87 18.97 18.56
CA SER A 104 -18.55 20.25 18.34
C SER A 104 -19.42 20.62 19.54
N ALA A 105 -19.61 21.91 19.73
CA ALA A 105 -20.54 22.41 20.76
C ALA A 105 -21.96 21.90 20.53
N GLN A 106 -22.60 21.34 21.55
CA GLN A 106 -23.99 20.91 21.49
C GLN A 106 -24.93 21.99 22.08
N ALA A 107 -24.40 22.90 22.89
CA ALA A 107 -25.11 24.07 23.44
C ALA A 107 -24.47 25.37 22.92
N SER A 108 -25.26 26.45 22.92
CA SER A 108 -24.79 27.81 22.63
C SER A 108 -24.56 28.56 23.94
N GLY A 109 -23.45 29.31 24.00
CA GLY A 109 -23.13 30.12 25.18
C GLY A 109 -21.72 30.63 25.19
N ARG A 110 -21.32 31.23 26.30
CA ARG A 110 -19.92 31.62 26.56
C ARG A 110 -19.15 30.42 27.13
N VAL A 111 -17.97 30.18 26.62
CA VAL A 111 -17.03 29.17 27.17
C VAL A 111 -16.47 29.72 28.49
N LEU A 112 -16.70 29.03 29.59
CA LEU A 112 -16.19 29.40 30.92
C LEU A 112 -14.76 28.92 31.10
N SER A 113 -14.52 27.64 30.78
CA SER A 113 -13.22 27.00 30.93
C SER A 113 -12.93 26.03 29.79
N VAL A 114 -11.66 25.85 29.54
CA VAL A 114 -11.11 24.83 28.64
C VAL A 114 -10.03 24.11 29.44
N THR A 115 -10.21 22.81 29.64
CA THR A 115 -9.37 22.00 30.57
C THR A 115 -8.21 21.32 29.88
N VAL A 116 -8.19 21.29 28.53
CA VAL A 116 -7.20 20.52 27.74
C VAL A 116 -6.55 21.38 26.68
N SER A 117 -5.33 20.97 26.30
CA SER A 117 -4.53 21.58 25.23
C SER A 117 -4.18 20.53 24.17
N PRO A 118 -3.82 20.96 22.93
CA PRO A 118 -3.29 20.04 21.95
C PRO A 118 -2.06 19.27 22.47
N GLY A 119 -2.08 17.97 22.38
CA GLY A 119 -1.07 17.05 22.92
C GLY A 119 -1.47 16.34 24.20
N ASP A 120 -2.53 16.80 24.90
CA ASP A 120 -3.00 16.16 26.12
C ASP A 120 -3.72 14.86 25.82
N ALA A 121 -3.48 13.84 26.64
CA ALA A 121 -4.21 12.58 26.63
C ALA A 121 -5.54 12.75 27.37
N VAL A 122 -6.61 12.19 26.81
CA VAL A 122 -7.97 12.22 27.38
C VAL A 122 -8.60 10.84 27.29
N ASN A 123 -9.48 10.52 28.26
CA ASN A 123 -10.32 9.34 28.22
C ASN A 123 -11.71 9.68 27.69
N GLU A 124 -12.43 8.66 27.22
CA GLU A 124 -13.86 8.81 26.91
C GLU A 124 -14.63 9.32 28.13
N GLY A 125 -15.44 10.37 27.95
CA GLY A 125 -16.20 11.03 29.00
C GLY A 125 -15.50 12.17 29.71
N ASP A 126 -14.18 12.34 29.55
CA ASP A 126 -13.42 13.46 30.17
C ASP A 126 -13.96 14.81 29.68
N VAL A 127 -14.02 15.78 30.61
CA VAL A 127 -14.46 17.13 30.30
C VAL A 127 -13.38 17.91 29.59
N LEU A 128 -13.69 18.40 28.40
CA LEU A 128 -12.78 19.19 27.56
C LEU A 128 -12.99 20.69 27.71
N ALA A 129 -14.26 21.10 27.85
CA ALA A 129 -14.65 22.49 28.06
C ALA A 129 -16.00 22.59 28.75
N GLU A 130 -16.25 23.73 29.39
CA GLU A 130 -17.53 24.07 30.00
C GLU A 130 -18.08 25.35 29.37
N ILE A 131 -19.36 25.29 28.98
CA ILE A 131 -20.16 26.41 28.46
C ILE A 131 -21.00 26.95 29.65
N ASP A 132 -21.30 28.24 29.66
CA ASP A 132 -22.10 28.87 30.69
C ASP A 132 -23.48 28.20 30.81
N ARG A 133 -23.75 27.63 31.98
CA ARG A 133 -24.92 26.83 32.29
C ARG A 133 -26.02 27.61 32.99
N ALA A 134 -25.72 28.84 33.42
CA ALA A 134 -26.62 29.58 34.31
C ALA A 134 -28.05 29.70 33.75
N THR A 135 -28.19 30.03 32.48
CA THR A 135 -29.49 30.12 31.81
C THR A 135 -30.21 28.78 31.70
N LEU A 136 -29.45 27.70 31.39
CA LEU A 136 -30.00 26.35 31.25
C LEU A 136 -30.44 25.78 32.60
N GLU A 137 -29.71 26.07 33.66
CA GLU A 137 -30.11 25.69 35.04
C GLU A 137 -31.41 26.38 35.45
N ILE A 138 -31.56 27.67 35.15
CA ILE A 138 -32.83 28.42 35.41
C ILE A 138 -33.99 27.78 34.64
N GLN A 139 -33.77 27.45 33.36
CA GLN A 139 -34.79 26.81 32.52
C GLN A 139 -35.17 25.42 33.03
N LEU A 140 -34.21 24.60 33.44
CA LEU A 140 -34.46 23.29 34.04
C LEU A 140 -35.29 23.43 35.34
N ASN A 141 -34.90 24.34 36.22
CA ASN A 141 -35.61 24.59 37.47
C ASN A 141 -37.06 25.04 37.21
N GLN A 142 -37.32 25.87 36.19
CA GLN A 142 -38.66 26.28 35.78
C GLN A 142 -39.52 25.08 35.32
N GLN A 143 -38.95 24.19 34.49
CA GLN A 143 -39.63 22.97 34.02
C GLN A 143 -39.95 22.04 35.18
N ARG A 144 -38.99 21.82 36.08
CA ARG A 144 -39.19 21.00 37.31
C ARG A 144 -40.28 21.55 38.19
N ALA A 145 -40.32 22.87 38.43
CA ALA A 145 -41.34 23.50 39.24
C ALA A 145 -42.75 23.33 38.63
N THR A 146 -42.86 23.42 37.30
CA THR A 146 -44.16 23.25 36.61
C THR A 146 -44.61 21.79 36.66
N ALA A 147 -43.74 20.82 36.46
CA ALA A 147 -44.04 19.40 36.58
C ALA A 147 -44.44 19.03 38.00
N GLU A 148 -43.77 19.58 39.02
CA GLU A 148 -44.08 19.32 40.43
C GLU A 148 -45.43 19.89 40.81
N ALA A 149 -45.79 21.11 40.36
CA ALA A 149 -47.12 21.66 40.57
C ALA A 149 -48.23 20.76 40.01
N THR A 150 -48.06 20.23 38.81
CA THR A 150 -49.00 19.29 38.19
C THR A 150 -48.99 17.92 38.89
N ARG A 151 -47.90 17.46 39.43
CA ARG A 151 -47.79 16.22 40.23
C ARG A 151 -48.61 16.32 41.49
N ILE A 152 -48.64 17.51 42.20
CA ILE A 152 -49.42 17.78 43.33
C ILE A 152 -50.94 17.80 42.96
N GLN A 153 -51.29 18.43 41.81
CA GLN A 153 -52.68 18.41 41.32
C GLN A 153 -53.16 16.99 41.01
N LEU A 154 -52.31 16.16 40.37
CA LEU A 154 -52.60 14.77 40.10
C LEU A 154 -52.85 13.97 41.41
N SER A 155 -51.98 14.17 42.41
CA SER A 155 -52.15 13.55 43.74
C SER A 155 -53.53 13.86 44.35
N ASN A 156 -53.92 15.11 44.29
CA ASN A 156 -55.25 15.53 44.79
C ASN A 156 -56.37 14.90 43.95
N SER A 157 -56.22 14.83 42.62
CA SER A 157 -57.23 14.21 41.74
C SER A 157 -57.34 12.70 41.99
N ARG A 158 -56.24 12.00 42.21
CA ARG A 158 -56.20 10.57 42.55
C ARG A 158 -56.94 10.31 43.88
N GLN A 159 -56.73 11.14 44.91
CA GLN A 159 -57.45 11.03 46.19
C GLN A 159 -58.93 11.27 46.00
N GLN A 160 -59.35 12.24 45.15
CA GLN A 160 -60.75 12.50 44.84
C GLN A 160 -61.33 11.31 44.03
N LEU A 161 -60.67 10.77 43.10
CA LEU A 161 -61.07 9.55 42.35
C LEU A 161 -61.30 8.37 43.30
N GLU A 162 -60.33 8.07 44.17
CA GLU A 162 -60.41 6.99 45.17
C GLU A 162 -61.64 7.13 46.05
N ARG A 163 -61.93 8.38 46.59
CA ARG A 163 -63.14 8.64 47.34
C ARG A 163 -64.37 8.41 46.50
N THR A 164 -64.40 8.84 45.23
CA THR A 164 -65.55 8.67 44.34
C THR A 164 -65.77 7.22 43.98
N GLU A 165 -64.74 6.44 43.80
CA GLU A 165 -64.79 4.99 43.57
C GLU A 165 -65.39 4.24 44.79
N GLU A 166 -65.02 4.65 46.02
CA GLU A 166 -65.63 4.07 47.26
C GLU A 166 -67.09 4.37 47.40
N LEU A 167 -67.48 5.61 47.11
CA LEU A 167 -68.88 6.01 47.08
C LEU A 167 -69.66 5.29 45.98
N ALA A 168 -69.05 5.03 44.82
CA ALA A 168 -69.68 4.29 43.74
C ALA A 168 -69.93 2.82 44.12
N ARG A 169 -68.98 2.18 44.80
CA ARG A 169 -69.15 0.82 45.36
C ARG A 169 -70.31 0.71 46.37
N GLN A 170 -70.52 1.77 47.10
CA GLN A 170 -71.60 1.84 48.04
C GLN A 170 -72.98 2.27 47.42
N GLY A 171 -72.97 2.54 46.07
CA GLY A 171 -74.20 3.04 45.40
C GLY A 171 -74.60 4.49 45.70
N LEU A 172 -73.68 5.29 46.25
CA LEU A 172 -73.90 6.65 46.72
C LEU A 172 -73.54 7.77 45.76
N THR A 173 -73.02 7.40 44.55
CA THR A 173 -72.69 8.38 43.50
C THR A 173 -73.17 7.92 42.14
N SER A 174 -73.27 8.87 41.17
CA SER A 174 -73.65 8.52 39.78
C SER A 174 -72.52 7.93 38.98
N PRO A 175 -72.80 7.03 38.01
CA PRO A 175 -71.79 6.52 37.09
C PRO A 175 -71.07 7.65 36.31
N SER A 176 -71.79 8.72 35.98
CA SER A 176 -71.23 9.88 35.28
C SER A 176 -70.21 10.66 36.12
N ALA A 177 -70.43 10.77 37.45
CA ALA A 177 -69.49 11.42 38.36
C ALA A 177 -68.22 10.63 38.53
N LEU A 178 -68.28 9.28 38.56
CA LEU A 178 -67.09 8.40 38.55
C LEU A 178 -66.34 8.53 37.28
N GLU A 179 -67.00 8.50 36.14
CA GLU A 179 -66.29 8.62 34.80
C GLU A 179 -65.68 10.00 34.64
N GLN A 180 -66.30 11.06 35.14
CA GLN A 180 -65.68 12.39 35.14
C GLN A 180 -64.42 12.44 36.00
N ALA A 181 -64.43 11.83 37.21
CA ALA A 181 -63.26 11.80 38.09
C ALA A 181 -62.10 10.99 37.44
N ARG A 182 -62.41 9.86 36.76
CA ARG A 182 -61.46 9.07 36.02
C ARG A 182 -60.81 9.85 34.86
N SER A 183 -61.68 10.49 34.07
CA SER A 183 -61.20 11.27 32.90
C SER A 183 -60.37 12.48 33.36
N ALA A 184 -60.71 13.16 34.45
CA ALA A 184 -59.93 14.25 35.01
C ALA A 184 -58.56 13.79 35.51
N THR A 185 -58.50 12.64 36.17
CA THR A 185 -57.21 12.04 36.62
C THR A 185 -56.40 11.63 35.48
N ALA A 186 -56.95 10.95 34.48
CA ALA A 186 -56.22 10.51 33.25
C ALA A 186 -55.70 11.73 32.47
N ALA A 187 -56.46 12.83 32.41
CA ALA A 187 -55.94 14.04 31.73
C ALA A 187 -54.74 14.66 32.45
N LEU A 188 -54.74 14.68 33.81
CA LEU A 188 -53.61 15.17 34.61
C LEU A 188 -52.41 14.24 34.52
N GLU A 189 -52.62 12.92 34.44
CA GLU A 189 -51.52 11.93 34.18
C GLU A 189 -50.85 12.19 32.85
N SER A 190 -51.64 12.37 31.80
CA SER A 190 -51.12 12.67 30.47
C SER A 190 -50.38 14.02 30.43
N ASN A 191 -50.90 15.03 31.11
CA ASN A 191 -50.27 16.35 31.23
C ASN A 191 -48.93 16.26 31.99
N LEU A 192 -48.90 15.54 33.14
CA LEU A 192 -47.65 15.33 33.89
C LEU A 192 -46.58 14.64 33.04
N ALA A 193 -46.95 13.58 32.32
CA ALA A 193 -46.03 12.87 31.44
C ALA A 193 -45.43 13.81 30.35
N ALA A 194 -46.24 14.72 29.81
CA ALA A 194 -45.75 15.74 28.86
C ALA A 194 -44.75 16.71 29.50
N LEU A 195 -45.04 17.16 30.73
CA LEU A 195 -44.14 18.07 31.49
C LEU A 195 -42.83 17.35 31.91
N GLU A 196 -42.89 16.09 32.31
CA GLU A 196 -41.71 15.28 32.64
C GLU A 196 -40.81 15.11 31.41
N ASN A 197 -41.35 14.94 30.21
CA ASN A 197 -40.58 14.99 28.96
C ASN A 197 -39.92 16.36 28.75
N GLY A 198 -40.58 17.45 29.12
CA GLY A 198 -40.03 18.80 29.12
C GLY A 198 -38.85 18.97 30.08
N VAL A 199 -38.94 18.37 31.29
CA VAL A 199 -37.83 18.33 32.25
C VAL A 199 -36.65 17.55 31.67
N ALA A 200 -36.87 16.36 31.11
CA ALA A 200 -35.83 15.55 30.51
C ALA A 200 -35.15 16.29 29.35
N ALA A 201 -35.88 17.01 28.51
CA ALA A 201 -35.29 17.83 27.45
C ALA A 201 -34.41 18.95 27.99
N ALA A 202 -34.80 19.60 29.08
CA ALA A 202 -34.00 20.65 29.74
C ALA A 202 -32.76 20.07 30.44
N GLU A 203 -32.81 18.86 30.98
CA GLU A 203 -31.67 18.14 31.55
C GLU A 203 -30.61 17.81 30.46
N ILE A 204 -31.05 17.30 29.30
CA ILE A 204 -30.19 17.06 28.16
C ILE A 204 -29.53 18.36 27.69
N ALA A 205 -30.29 19.44 27.60
CA ALA A 205 -29.77 20.75 27.21
C ALA A 205 -28.68 21.26 28.18
N LEU A 206 -28.87 21.03 29.49
CA LEU A 206 -27.91 21.38 30.53
C LEU A 206 -26.64 20.51 30.45
N ASP A 207 -26.79 19.19 30.23
CA ASP A 207 -25.64 18.27 30.06
C ASP A 207 -24.82 18.62 28.83
N ASN A 208 -25.47 19.02 27.75
CA ASN A 208 -24.83 19.47 26.51
C ASN A 208 -23.93 20.72 26.67
N ALA A 209 -24.08 21.47 27.78
CA ALA A 209 -23.17 22.57 28.11
C ALA A 209 -21.83 22.09 28.67
N THR A 210 -21.71 20.83 29.03
CA THR A 210 -20.42 20.19 29.38
C THR A 210 -19.91 19.41 28.19
N VAL A 211 -18.87 19.92 27.54
CA VAL A 211 -18.25 19.29 26.36
C VAL A 211 -17.34 18.16 26.82
N ARG A 212 -17.64 16.94 26.38
CA ARG A 212 -16.89 15.73 26.76
C ARG A 212 -16.24 15.06 25.56
N SER A 213 -15.17 14.31 25.83
CA SER A 213 -14.54 13.46 24.80
C SER A 213 -15.41 12.25 24.47
N PRO A 214 -15.71 11.98 23.21
CA PRO A 214 -16.46 10.80 22.79
C PRO A 214 -15.61 9.53 22.66
N LEU A 215 -14.28 9.65 22.80
CA LEU A 215 -13.33 8.54 22.71
C LEU A 215 -12.08 8.83 23.54
N SER A 216 -11.38 7.76 23.93
CA SER A 216 -10.05 7.86 24.55
C SER A 216 -8.98 8.08 23.47
N GLY A 217 -8.06 9.03 23.71
CA GLY A 217 -7.02 9.36 22.75
C GLY A 217 -6.25 10.63 23.14
N VAL A 218 -5.79 11.36 22.13
CA VAL A 218 -5.01 12.59 22.29
C VAL A 218 -5.72 13.74 21.57
N VAL A 219 -5.77 14.90 22.21
CA VAL A 219 -6.29 16.12 21.56
C VAL A 219 -5.30 16.56 20.47
N SER A 220 -5.71 16.48 19.22
CA SER A 220 -4.89 16.88 18.07
C SER A 220 -5.04 18.35 17.70
N ALA A 221 -6.23 18.93 17.92
CA ALA A 221 -6.51 20.33 17.63
C ALA A 221 -7.52 20.90 18.62
N ARG A 222 -7.35 22.21 18.93
CA ARG A 222 -8.27 23.01 19.73
C ARG A 222 -8.60 24.30 18.96
N SER A 223 -9.89 24.57 18.79
CA SER A 223 -10.41 25.73 18.06
C SER A 223 -11.25 26.65 18.92
N VAL A 224 -11.13 26.56 20.24
CA VAL A 224 -11.93 27.31 21.20
C VAL A 224 -11.04 27.87 22.33
N GLU A 225 -11.39 29.10 22.80
CA GLU A 225 -10.72 29.75 23.90
C GLU A 225 -11.71 30.12 25.02
N PRO A 226 -11.25 30.15 26.29
CA PRO A 226 -12.08 30.66 27.40
C PRO A 226 -12.55 32.08 27.14
N GLY A 227 -13.82 32.37 27.45
CA GLY A 227 -14.44 33.68 27.22
C GLY A 227 -15.09 33.86 25.85
N GLN A 228 -14.81 32.97 24.88
CA GLN A 228 -15.42 32.99 23.56
C GLN A 228 -16.92 32.66 23.63
N ILE A 229 -17.72 33.31 22.78
CA ILE A 229 -19.12 32.97 22.58
C ILE A 229 -19.23 32.05 21.37
N ILE A 230 -19.87 30.89 21.56
CA ILE A 230 -20.00 29.85 20.53
C ILE A 230 -21.47 29.48 20.33
N GLY A 231 -21.80 29.01 19.13
CA GLY A 231 -23.09 28.44 18.79
C GLY A 231 -23.06 26.91 18.75
N ALA A 232 -24.21 26.28 18.89
CA ALA A 232 -24.31 24.83 18.65
C ALA A 232 -23.83 24.47 17.25
N GLY A 233 -23.08 23.35 17.12
CA GLY A 233 -22.45 22.90 15.87
C GLY A 233 -21.07 23.48 15.62
N THR A 234 -20.57 24.45 16.40
CA THR A 234 -19.20 24.99 16.27
C THR A 234 -18.17 23.91 16.63
N PRO A 235 -17.21 23.57 15.75
CA PRO A 235 -16.14 22.64 16.07
C PRO A 235 -15.23 23.22 17.16
N LEU A 236 -14.96 22.44 18.22
CA LEU A 236 -14.17 22.87 19.38
C LEU A 236 -12.85 22.13 19.49
N PHE A 237 -12.90 20.81 19.36
CA PHE A 237 -11.73 19.93 19.48
C PHE A 237 -11.72 18.86 18.43
N THR A 238 -10.52 18.37 18.15
CA THR A 238 -10.32 17.10 17.43
C THR A 238 -9.58 16.15 18.36
N VAL A 239 -10.16 15.01 18.65
CA VAL A 239 -9.53 13.95 19.45
C VAL A 239 -9.24 12.77 18.54
N VAL A 240 -8.02 12.23 18.63
CA VAL A 240 -7.55 11.12 17.80
C VAL A 240 -7.07 9.97 18.68
N ASN A 241 -7.44 8.75 18.32
CA ASN A 241 -6.87 7.56 18.92
C ASN A 241 -5.68 7.12 18.07
N LEU A 242 -4.52 6.98 18.70
CA LEU A 242 -3.26 6.62 18.05
C LEU A 242 -2.86 5.15 18.28
N ASP A 243 -3.61 4.38 19.06
CA ASP A 243 -3.29 2.96 19.36
C ASP A 243 -3.39 2.09 18.10
N SER A 244 -4.34 2.43 17.21
CA SER A 244 -4.50 1.85 15.90
C SER A 244 -4.34 2.94 14.84
N MET A 245 -3.52 2.67 13.83
CA MET A 245 -3.29 3.57 12.70
C MET A 245 -3.83 2.94 11.43
N GLU A 246 -4.40 3.76 10.56
CA GLU A 246 -4.79 3.35 9.22
C GLU A 246 -3.76 3.87 8.21
N PHE A 247 -3.09 2.98 7.51
CA PHE A 247 -2.24 3.32 6.39
C PHE A 247 -3.10 3.43 5.13
N GLN A 248 -3.36 4.67 4.73
CA GLN A 248 -4.08 4.99 3.49
C GLN A 248 -3.10 4.93 2.34
N ALA A 249 -3.02 3.77 1.72
CA ALA A 249 -2.07 3.46 0.67
C ALA A 249 -2.75 3.41 -0.71
N SER A 250 -1.92 3.48 -1.74
CA SER A 250 -2.36 3.33 -3.13
C SER A 250 -1.44 2.38 -3.88
N ALA A 251 -2.04 1.52 -4.73
CA ALA A 251 -1.32 0.71 -5.70
C ALA A 251 -1.75 1.06 -7.13
N SER A 252 -0.93 0.70 -8.12
CA SER A 252 -1.35 0.84 -9.53
C SER A 252 -2.54 -0.07 -9.83
N VAL A 253 -3.41 0.31 -10.77
CA VAL A 253 -4.56 -0.49 -11.19
C VAL A 253 -4.13 -1.92 -11.60
N ASN A 254 -3.00 -2.04 -12.30
CA ASN A 254 -2.52 -3.35 -12.76
C ASN A 254 -2.12 -4.29 -11.62
N SER A 255 -1.61 -3.74 -10.52
CA SER A 255 -1.18 -4.53 -9.36
C SER A 255 -2.31 -4.73 -8.34
N SER A 256 -3.27 -3.81 -8.30
CA SER A 256 -4.34 -3.82 -7.30
C SER A 256 -5.29 -5.01 -7.44
N ALA A 257 -5.41 -5.59 -8.65
CA ALA A 257 -6.23 -6.78 -8.89
C ALA A 257 -5.77 -8.03 -8.09
N LEU A 258 -4.52 -8.05 -7.64
CA LEU A 258 -3.95 -9.12 -6.83
C LEU A 258 -4.15 -8.90 -5.32
N VAL A 259 -4.55 -7.69 -4.93
CA VAL A 259 -4.69 -7.33 -3.51
C VAL A 259 -6.11 -7.56 -3.04
N THR A 260 -6.24 -8.31 -1.96
CA THR A 260 -7.53 -8.62 -1.31
C THR A 260 -7.47 -8.29 0.18
N ALA A 261 -8.65 -8.07 0.78
CA ALA A 261 -8.75 -7.90 2.22
C ALA A 261 -8.23 -9.14 2.96
N GLY A 262 -7.56 -8.93 4.09
CA GLY A 262 -6.98 -9.98 4.91
C GLY A 262 -5.51 -10.27 4.66
N GLN A 263 -4.91 -9.79 3.56
CA GLN A 263 -3.50 -10.02 3.24
C GLN A 263 -2.57 -9.27 4.19
N PRO A 264 -1.45 -9.90 4.60
CA PRO A 264 -0.44 -9.26 5.44
C PRO A 264 0.38 -8.24 4.64
N VAL A 265 0.79 -7.18 5.34
CA VAL A 265 1.57 -6.08 4.78
C VAL A 265 2.75 -5.76 5.69
N ALA A 266 3.95 -5.75 5.15
CA ALA A 266 5.10 -5.20 5.83
C ALA A 266 5.20 -3.70 5.50
N VAL A 267 5.13 -2.85 6.52
CA VAL A 267 5.10 -1.39 6.35
C VAL A 267 6.35 -0.76 6.92
N SER A 268 7.06 -0.02 6.09
CA SER A 268 8.21 0.82 6.48
C SER A 268 7.78 2.27 6.51
N VAL A 269 7.98 2.94 7.66
CA VAL A 269 7.56 4.32 7.88
C VAL A 269 8.79 5.24 7.83
N ASN A 270 8.70 6.31 7.03
CA ASN A 270 9.77 7.29 6.94
C ASN A 270 9.92 8.03 8.27
N GLY A 271 11.17 8.13 8.75
CA GLY A 271 11.49 8.78 10.04
C GLY A 271 11.55 7.81 11.23
N VAL A 272 11.19 6.55 11.04
CA VAL A 272 11.37 5.49 12.04
C VAL A 272 12.37 4.49 11.47
N ASN A 273 13.64 4.64 11.85
CA ASN A 273 14.74 3.87 11.24
C ASN A 273 14.72 2.41 11.68
N GLY A 274 14.71 1.50 10.70
CA GLY A 274 15.00 0.08 10.88
C GLY A 274 13.86 -0.77 11.41
N GLN A 275 12.69 -0.22 11.67
CA GLN A 275 11.52 -0.97 12.15
C GLN A 275 10.51 -1.14 11.02
N ALA A 276 10.19 -2.39 10.71
CA ALA A 276 9.05 -2.73 9.87
C ALA A 276 7.84 -3.00 10.77
N PHE A 277 6.71 -2.41 10.44
CA PHE A 277 5.44 -2.63 11.14
C PHE A 277 4.63 -3.66 10.37
N GLU A 278 4.04 -4.58 11.10
CA GLU A 278 3.09 -5.52 10.52
C GLU A 278 1.72 -4.86 10.42
N GLY A 279 1.13 -4.94 9.24
CA GLY A 279 -0.21 -4.46 8.97
C GLY A 279 -1.04 -5.50 8.23
N LYS A 280 -2.32 -5.23 8.11
CA LYS A 280 -3.28 -6.08 7.40
C LYS A 280 -4.17 -5.24 6.51
N VAL A 281 -4.36 -5.68 5.26
CA VAL A 281 -5.32 -5.03 4.35
C VAL A 281 -6.73 -5.23 4.90
N VAL A 282 -7.40 -4.14 5.27
CA VAL A 282 -8.79 -4.17 5.77
C VAL A 282 -9.76 -4.08 4.58
N ARG A 283 -9.50 -3.16 3.67
CA ARG A 283 -10.36 -2.92 2.51
C ARG A 283 -9.58 -2.37 1.33
N VAL A 284 -10.05 -2.67 0.13
CA VAL A 284 -9.55 -2.15 -1.14
C VAL A 284 -10.69 -1.42 -1.83
N ASN A 285 -10.44 -0.20 -2.29
CA ASN A 285 -11.48 0.56 -3.00
C ASN A 285 -11.78 -0.12 -4.34
N PRO A 286 -13.05 -0.34 -4.70
CA PRO A 286 -13.41 -0.96 -5.99
C PRO A 286 -13.20 -0.03 -7.19
N VAL A 287 -12.96 1.27 -6.96
CA VAL A 287 -12.79 2.28 -8.01
C VAL A 287 -11.43 2.95 -7.89
N ALA A 288 -10.75 3.06 -9.02
CA ALA A 288 -9.48 3.80 -9.10
C ALA A 288 -9.72 5.31 -8.99
N THR A 289 -8.78 6.02 -8.40
CA THR A 289 -8.81 7.48 -8.33
C THR A 289 -8.62 8.08 -9.72
N ALA A 290 -9.55 8.94 -10.12
CA ALA A 290 -9.50 9.62 -11.41
C ALA A 290 -8.20 10.41 -11.57
N GLY A 291 -7.54 10.30 -12.72
CA GLY A 291 -6.30 11.02 -13.06
C GLY A 291 -5.01 10.33 -12.61
N THR A 292 -4.98 9.56 -11.52
CA THR A 292 -3.75 8.93 -11.01
C THR A 292 -3.58 7.48 -11.45
N ARG A 293 -4.64 6.80 -11.89
CA ARG A 293 -4.67 5.36 -12.20
C ARG A 293 -4.20 4.49 -11.02
N THR A 294 -4.50 4.92 -9.82
CA THR A 294 -4.19 4.18 -8.59
C THR A 294 -5.47 3.77 -7.88
N VAL A 295 -5.44 2.64 -7.21
CA VAL A 295 -6.54 2.13 -6.38
C VAL A 295 -6.18 2.36 -4.93
N PRO A 296 -6.98 3.13 -4.18
CA PRO A 296 -6.80 3.31 -2.74
C PRO A 296 -7.06 2.00 -1.99
N MET A 297 -6.27 1.76 -0.96
CA MET A 297 -6.46 0.65 -0.03
C MET A 297 -6.11 1.09 1.38
N TYR A 298 -6.70 0.42 2.34
CA TYR A 298 -6.66 0.78 3.74
C TYR A 298 -6.10 -0.39 4.52
N ILE A 299 -5.00 -0.14 5.20
CA ILE A 299 -4.20 -1.12 5.91
C ILE A 299 -4.18 -0.71 7.38
N GLU A 300 -4.61 -1.59 8.25
CA GLU A 300 -4.57 -1.39 9.69
C GLU A 300 -3.20 -1.77 10.22
N ILE A 301 -2.67 -0.92 11.11
CA ILE A 301 -1.36 -1.09 11.76
C ILE A 301 -1.53 -0.80 13.25
N ASN A 302 -1.07 -1.70 14.09
CA ASN A 302 -1.04 -1.48 15.54
C ASN A 302 0.16 -0.59 15.91
N ASN A 303 -0.08 0.40 16.73
CA ASN A 303 0.93 1.37 17.20
C ASN A 303 1.21 1.20 18.70
N VAL A 304 1.57 -0.02 19.10
CA VAL A 304 1.78 -0.37 20.51
C VAL A 304 2.80 0.52 21.20
N ASP A 305 3.85 0.90 20.47
CA ASP A 305 4.94 1.74 21.00
C ASP A 305 4.64 3.24 20.97
N GLY A 306 3.51 3.66 20.38
CA GLY A 306 3.09 5.07 20.30
C GLY A 306 3.99 5.97 19.44
N ILE A 307 4.87 5.38 18.60
CA ILE A 307 5.84 6.13 17.78
C ILE A 307 5.26 6.58 16.44
N LEU A 308 4.22 5.92 15.94
CA LEU A 308 3.55 6.29 14.70
C LEU A 308 2.63 7.50 14.94
N ARG A 309 2.65 8.43 14.01
CA ARG A 309 1.84 9.66 14.04
C ARG A 309 1.11 9.86 12.74
N GLY A 310 -0.05 10.51 12.80
CA GLY A 310 -0.77 10.93 11.62
C GLY A 310 0.07 11.85 10.73
N GLY A 311 -0.03 11.67 9.41
CA GLY A 311 0.72 12.42 8.41
C GLY A 311 2.08 11.83 8.04
N MET A 312 2.59 10.81 8.73
CA MET A 312 3.82 10.12 8.34
C MET A 312 3.63 9.40 7.02
N PHE A 313 4.62 9.52 6.13
CA PHE A 313 4.65 8.78 4.87
C PHE A 313 5.19 7.37 5.09
N ALA A 314 4.56 6.41 4.44
CA ALA A 314 4.94 5.00 4.55
C ALA A 314 4.94 4.29 3.19
N VAL A 315 5.73 3.23 3.13
CA VAL A 315 5.81 2.30 2.01
C VAL A 315 5.46 0.92 2.55
N GLY A 316 4.50 0.26 1.94
CA GLY A 316 4.08 -1.08 2.29
C GLY A 316 4.38 -2.09 1.18
N GLU A 317 4.61 -3.34 1.58
CA GLU A 317 4.70 -4.49 0.69
C GLU A 317 3.61 -5.48 1.08
N VAL A 318 2.54 -5.52 0.27
CA VAL A 318 1.42 -6.46 0.45
C VAL A 318 1.83 -7.82 -0.08
N THR A 319 1.85 -8.85 0.74
CA THR A 319 2.10 -10.23 0.31
C THR A 319 0.83 -10.79 -0.33
N VAL A 320 0.86 -11.00 -1.65
CA VAL A 320 -0.30 -11.47 -2.42
C VAL A 320 -0.27 -12.96 -2.69
N ALA A 321 0.91 -13.56 -2.70
CA ALA A 321 1.10 -15.00 -2.76
C ALA A 321 2.38 -15.38 -2.00
N GLU A 322 2.33 -16.53 -1.35
CA GLU A 322 3.46 -17.09 -0.62
C GLU A 322 3.52 -18.60 -0.85
N LYS A 323 4.72 -19.13 -1.11
CA LYS A 323 4.96 -20.57 -1.22
C LYS A 323 6.16 -20.93 -0.35
N PRO A 324 5.93 -21.55 0.81
CA PRO A 324 7.01 -22.03 1.67
C PRO A 324 7.70 -23.24 1.03
N ASP A 325 8.92 -23.51 1.48
CA ASP A 325 9.71 -24.71 1.15
C ASP A 325 9.89 -24.96 -0.36
N ALA A 326 9.87 -23.90 -1.17
CA ALA A 326 10.10 -24.01 -2.60
C ALA A 326 11.60 -24.04 -2.94
N ILE A 327 11.95 -24.82 -3.93
CA ILE A 327 13.28 -24.74 -4.55
C ILE A 327 13.21 -23.69 -5.67
N ALA A 328 14.05 -22.68 -5.58
CA ALA A 328 14.02 -21.57 -6.51
C ALA A 328 15.42 -21.15 -6.94
N LEU A 329 15.53 -20.72 -8.17
CA LEU A 329 16.77 -20.25 -8.78
C LEU A 329 16.58 -18.89 -9.45
N PRO A 330 17.64 -18.08 -9.56
CA PRO A 330 17.64 -16.96 -10.49
C PRO A 330 17.28 -17.44 -11.90
N ALA A 331 16.42 -16.73 -12.60
CA ALA A 331 16.03 -17.12 -13.96
C ALA A 331 17.26 -17.23 -14.91
N ALA A 332 18.33 -16.50 -14.62
CA ALA A 332 19.60 -16.54 -15.35
C ALA A 332 20.34 -17.88 -15.23
N ALA A 333 20.05 -18.69 -14.21
CA ALA A 333 20.62 -20.03 -14.01
C ALA A 333 20.01 -21.08 -14.94
N VAL A 334 18.80 -20.84 -15.42
CA VAL A 334 18.08 -21.78 -16.28
C VAL A 334 18.57 -21.64 -17.71
N ARG A 335 18.98 -22.76 -18.28
CA ARG A 335 19.41 -22.89 -19.67
C ARG A 335 18.43 -23.76 -20.44
N GLU A 336 18.45 -23.64 -21.75
CA GLU A 336 17.55 -24.41 -22.64
C GLU A 336 18.32 -24.91 -23.84
N ASP A 337 18.15 -26.16 -24.18
CA ASP A 337 18.71 -26.84 -25.36
C ASP A 337 17.64 -27.67 -26.07
N ALA A 338 18.07 -28.51 -27.03
CA ALA A 338 17.14 -29.39 -27.78
C ALA A 338 16.43 -30.44 -26.90
N ASP A 339 17.05 -30.81 -25.77
CA ASP A 339 16.54 -31.80 -24.81
C ASP A 339 15.73 -31.17 -23.68
N GLY A 340 15.53 -29.83 -23.68
CA GLY A 340 14.70 -29.10 -22.73
C GLY A 340 15.48 -28.22 -21.76
N LYS A 341 14.81 -27.80 -20.66
CA LYS A 341 15.41 -26.90 -19.67
C LYS A 341 16.30 -27.64 -18.70
N PHE A 342 17.43 -27.02 -18.36
CA PHE A 342 18.44 -27.61 -17.49
C PHE A 342 19.22 -26.55 -16.73
N VAL A 343 19.94 -26.98 -15.72
CA VAL A 343 20.96 -26.21 -14.99
C VAL A 343 22.29 -26.95 -15.04
N LEU A 344 23.39 -26.24 -14.81
CA LEU A 344 24.70 -26.82 -14.61
C LEU A 344 24.96 -27.02 -13.12
N ALA A 345 24.92 -28.25 -12.66
CA ALA A 345 25.25 -28.66 -11.31
C ALA A 345 26.74 -28.90 -11.15
N LEU A 346 27.29 -28.51 -10.01
CA LEU A 346 28.69 -28.74 -9.65
C LEU A 346 28.82 -30.16 -9.03
N ASN A 347 29.53 -31.06 -9.71
CA ASN A 347 29.74 -32.42 -9.22
C ASN A 347 31.21 -32.81 -9.33
N ASN A 348 31.92 -33.01 -8.21
CA ASN A 348 33.28 -33.50 -8.11
C ASN A 348 34.29 -32.87 -9.09
N GLY A 349 34.25 -31.53 -9.26
CA GLY A 349 35.18 -30.79 -10.13
C GLY A 349 34.75 -30.70 -11.59
N THR A 350 33.58 -31.24 -11.95
CA THR A 350 33.01 -31.18 -13.30
C THR A 350 31.59 -30.60 -13.25
N LEU A 351 31.19 -29.95 -14.33
CA LEU A 351 29.85 -29.42 -14.51
C LEU A 351 28.92 -30.45 -15.15
N GLU A 352 27.85 -30.79 -14.45
CA GLU A 352 26.90 -31.78 -14.91
C GLU A 352 25.61 -31.11 -15.40
N ARG A 353 25.11 -31.55 -16.56
CA ARG A 353 23.78 -31.12 -17.05
C ARG A 353 22.70 -31.81 -16.24
N LYS A 354 21.89 -31.05 -15.52
CA LYS A 354 20.77 -31.57 -14.76
C LYS A 354 19.48 -31.04 -15.33
N ALA A 355 18.63 -31.92 -15.84
CA ALA A 355 17.32 -31.57 -16.37
C ALA A 355 16.42 -31.07 -15.22
N ILE A 356 15.68 -29.99 -15.47
CA ILE A 356 14.75 -29.41 -14.52
C ILE A 356 13.41 -29.10 -15.19
N GLU A 357 12.36 -29.07 -14.38
CA GLU A 357 11.09 -28.48 -14.79
C GLU A 357 10.97 -27.10 -14.14
N VAL A 358 10.60 -26.10 -14.93
CA VAL A 358 10.43 -24.72 -14.47
C VAL A 358 8.95 -24.48 -14.21
N GLY A 359 8.64 -24.15 -12.96
CA GLY A 359 7.32 -23.81 -12.49
C GLY A 359 6.99 -22.32 -12.63
N ALA A 360 6.36 -21.75 -11.59
CA ALA A 360 5.95 -20.35 -11.57
C ALA A 360 7.16 -19.39 -11.51
N ALA A 361 7.03 -18.26 -12.20
CA ALA A 361 7.99 -17.15 -12.10
C ALA A 361 7.59 -16.21 -10.96
N TRP A 362 8.57 -15.85 -10.14
CA TRP A 362 8.43 -14.99 -8.95
C TRP A 362 9.28 -13.74 -9.10
N ASP A 363 9.05 -12.75 -8.27
CA ASP A 363 9.80 -11.49 -8.25
C ASP A 363 9.96 -10.87 -9.66
N ARG A 364 8.84 -10.73 -10.37
CA ARG A 364 8.78 -10.20 -11.75
C ARG A 364 9.61 -11.00 -12.76
N GLY A 365 9.74 -12.29 -12.54
CA GLY A 365 10.49 -13.18 -13.44
C GLY A 365 11.97 -13.27 -13.15
N ARG A 366 12.48 -12.65 -12.08
CA ARG A 366 13.90 -12.77 -11.68
C ARG A 366 14.23 -14.11 -11.04
N ILE A 367 13.26 -14.69 -10.36
CA ILE A 367 13.36 -15.98 -9.67
C ILE A 367 12.34 -16.92 -10.29
N VAL A 368 12.75 -18.16 -10.50
CA VAL A 368 11.85 -19.22 -10.98
C VAL A 368 11.87 -20.39 -10.02
N GLU A 369 10.68 -20.92 -9.77
CA GLU A 369 10.53 -22.17 -9.06
C GLU A 369 11.01 -23.30 -9.97
N VAL A 370 11.72 -24.27 -9.42
CA VAL A 370 12.22 -25.43 -10.17
C VAL A 370 11.98 -26.73 -9.41
N THR A 371 11.80 -27.80 -10.18
CA THR A 371 11.77 -29.17 -9.67
C THR A 371 12.83 -30.01 -10.36
N GLY A 372 13.27 -31.10 -9.73
CA GLY A 372 14.33 -31.96 -10.26
C GLY A 372 15.71 -31.74 -9.63
N LEU A 373 15.80 -30.85 -8.62
CA LEU A 373 17.03 -30.61 -7.85
C LEU A 373 16.84 -31.11 -6.41
N THR A 374 17.95 -31.50 -5.77
CA THR A 374 17.98 -31.89 -4.37
C THR A 374 18.62 -30.80 -3.50
N VAL A 375 18.13 -30.67 -2.26
CA VAL A 375 18.69 -29.73 -1.28
C VAL A 375 20.15 -30.07 -1.00
N GLY A 376 21.02 -29.06 -0.96
CA GLY A 376 22.44 -29.19 -0.75
C GLY A 376 23.26 -29.28 -2.06
N GLU A 377 22.63 -29.41 -3.22
CA GLU A 377 23.33 -29.32 -4.51
C GLU A 377 23.73 -27.88 -4.81
N SER A 378 24.90 -27.72 -5.44
CA SER A 378 25.35 -26.41 -5.92
C SER A 378 25.17 -26.31 -7.43
N VAL A 379 24.61 -25.20 -7.90
CA VAL A 379 24.38 -24.95 -9.34
C VAL A 379 24.94 -23.58 -9.75
N ILE A 380 25.25 -23.40 -11.03
CA ILE A 380 25.64 -22.11 -11.58
C ILE A 380 24.40 -21.21 -11.62
N ALA A 381 24.47 -20.07 -10.91
CA ALA A 381 23.40 -19.07 -10.83
C ALA A 381 23.47 -18.00 -11.92
N ALA A 382 24.61 -17.83 -12.55
CA ALA A 382 24.87 -16.80 -13.56
C ALA A 382 24.71 -17.32 -15.00
N ALA A 383 24.35 -16.41 -15.92
CA ALA A 383 24.31 -16.74 -17.36
C ALA A 383 25.72 -16.71 -17.97
N LEU A 384 26.53 -17.70 -17.65
CA LEU A 384 27.89 -17.83 -18.20
C LEU A 384 27.83 -18.57 -19.56
N SER A 385 27.99 -17.85 -20.66
CA SER A 385 27.94 -18.42 -22.03
C SER A 385 29.15 -19.29 -22.36
N GLU A 386 30.24 -19.12 -21.62
CA GLU A 386 31.54 -19.82 -21.86
C GLU A 386 31.67 -21.17 -21.16
N VAL A 387 30.62 -21.57 -20.40
CA VAL A 387 30.63 -22.76 -19.55
C VAL A 387 29.58 -23.75 -20.04
N SER A 388 29.99 -25.00 -20.24
CA SER A 388 29.16 -26.07 -20.78
C SER A 388 29.21 -27.33 -19.90
N ALA A 389 28.24 -28.21 -20.09
CA ALA A 389 28.27 -29.53 -19.43
C ALA A 389 29.51 -30.31 -19.83
N GLY A 390 30.19 -30.94 -18.88
CA GLY A 390 31.44 -31.65 -19.06
C GLY A 390 32.70 -30.80 -18.82
N ASP A 391 32.61 -29.49 -18.71
CA ASP A 391 33.74 -28.62 -18.38
C ASP A 391 34.22 -28.91 -16.94
N THR A 392 35.52 -28.86 -16.74
CA THR A 392 36.14 -28.87 -15.41
C THR A 392 36.12 -27.45 -14.84
N TYR A 393 35.88 -27.33 -13.55
CA TYR A 393 35.87 -26.04 -12.86
C TYR A 393 36.80 -26.00 -11.66
N GLU A 394 37.27 -24.82 -11.36
CA GLU A 394 38.04 -24.51 -10.14
C GLU A 394 37.40 -23.30 -9.46
N LEU A 395 37.19 -23.38 -8.12
CA LEU A 395 36.66 -22.29 -7.35
C LEU A 395 37.73 -21.30 -6.99
N VAL A 396 37.63 -20.07 -7.49
CA VAL A 396 38.58 -19.00 -7.24
C VAL A 396 38.01 -18.02 -6.23
N GLY A 397 38.68 -17.88 -5.10
CA GLY A 397 38.37 -16.90 -4.07
C GLY A 397 37.67 -17.50 -2.84
N LYS A 398 38.39 -17.46 -1.76
CA LYS A 398 37.89 -17.58 -0.38
C LYS A 398 37.84 -16.19 0.21
#